data_89858746bc22df795cb0baaf1a91ede9
#
_entry.id   89858746bc22df795cb0baaf1a91ede9
#
_cell.length_a   1.000
_cell.length_b   1.000
_cell.length_c   1.000
_cell.angle_alpha   90.00
_cell.angle_beta   90.00
_cell.angle_gamma   90.00
#
_symmetry.space_group_name_H-M   'P 1'
#
loop_
_entity.id
_entity.type
_entity.pdbx_description
1 polymer ?
#
loop_
_entity_poly.entity_id
_entity_poly.type
_entity_poly.pdbx_seq_one_letter_code
_entity_poly.pdbx_strand_id
1 'polypeptide(L)'
;LEAASAVGGVTVLHICGYEGARNDIHLFADYPAQVFNWAVGPEGITLKEGREIFKGRTVLGGFENGKTGLLYTGSKDAIQAEAKKLVAEAGKQGLVLGADCTIPSDIAVERIQWVREALEN
;
A
#
# COMPACT_ATOMS: atom_id res chain seq x y z
N LEU A 1 -17.37 5.76 -9.17
CA LEU A 1 -16.88 5.91 -7.80
C LEU A 1 -17.73 6.86 -6.94
N GLU A 2 -18.27 7.94 -7.52
CA GLU A 2 -19.14 8.88 -6.82
C GLU A 2 -20.36 8.18 -6.22
N ALA A 3 -21.01 7.30 -6.97
CA ALA A 3 -22.16 6.53 -6.50
C ALA A 3 -21.80 5.61 -5.34
N ALA A 4 -20.63 4.97 -5.38
CA ALA A 4 -20.15 4.12 -4.29
C ALA A 4 -19.82 4.94 -3.04
N SER A 5 -19.20 6.10 -3.20
CA SER A 5 -18.90 7.01 -2.09
C SER A 5 -20.15 7.56 -1.41
N ALA A 6 -21.23 7.76 -2.17
CA ALA A 6 -22.50 8.28 -1.65
C ALA A 6 -23.21 7.32 -0.69
N VAL A 7 -22.87 6.04 -0.69
CA VAL A 7 -23.45 5.04 0.23
C VAL A 7 -23.00 5.27 1.67
N GLY A 8 -21.90 5.96 1.88
CA GLY A 8 -21.30 6.22 3.19
C GLY A 8 -20.16 5.27 3.52
N GLY A 9 -19.53 5.48 4.67
CA GLY A 9 -18.35 4.72 5.09
C GLY A 9 -17.06 5.22 4.46
N VAL A 10 -15.99 4.42 4.56
CA VAL A 10 -14.67 4.74 4.00
C VAL A 10 -14.55 4.12 2.62
N THR A 11 -14.26 4.94 1.62
CA THR A 11 -14.02 4.49 0.26
C THR A 11 -12.52 4.28 0.05
N VAL A 12 -12.14 3.08 -0.33
CA VAL A 12 -10.78 2.71 -0.70
C VAL A 12 -10.72 2.49 -2.20
N LEU A 13 -9.85 3.23 -2.90
CA LEU A 13 -9.61 3.04 -4.31
C LEU A 13 -8.32 2.24 -4.52
N HIS A 14 -8.44 1.09 -5.18
CA HIS A 14 -7.29 0.31 -5.63
C HIS A 14 -7.04 0.56 -7.12
N ILE A 15 -5.83 1.01 -7.43
CA ILE A 15 -5.37 1.24 -8.80
C ILE A 15 -4.46 0.08 -9.17
N CYS A 16 -5.02 -0.90 -9.86
CA CYS A 16 -4.32 -2.15 -10.17
C CYS A 16 -3.42 -2.00 -11.39
N GLY A 17 -2.15 -2.41 -11.26
CA GLY A 17 -1.24 -2.58 -12.39
C GLY A 17 -1.14 -4.06 -12.75
N TYR A 18 -1.48 -4.43 -13.98
CA TYR A 18 -1.44 -5.80 -14.45
C TYR A 18 -0.14 -6.08 -15.21
N GLU A 19 0.58 -7.14 -14.82
CA GLU A 19 1.83 -7.58 -15.48
C GLU A 19 2.85 -6.45 -15.72
N GLY A 20 2.99 -5.52 -14.76
CA GLY A 20 3.90 -4.40 -14.87
C GLY A 20 3.41 -3.26 -15.76
N ALA A 21 2.19 -3.33 -16.25
CA ALA A 21 1.58 -2.20 -16.94
C ALA A 21 1.39 -1.04 -15.97
N ARG A 22 1.84 0.14 -16.40
CA ARG A 22 1.77 1.35 -15.58
C ARG A 22 0.49 2.12 -15.83
N ASN A 23 -0.06 2.67 -14.76
CA ASN A 23 -1.15 3.62 -14.82
C ASN A 23 -0.59 5.06 -14.81
N ASP A 24 -1.39 6.00 -15.25
CA ASP A 24 -1.14 7.40 -14.91
C ASP A 24 -1.87 7.71 -13.60
N ILE A 25 -1.14 7.56 -12.50
CA ILE A 25 -1.68 7.73 -11.14
C ILE A 25 -2.28 9.12 -10.94
N HIS A 26 -1.75 10.15 -11.60
CA HIS A 26 -2.24 11.53 -11.49
C HIS A 26 -3.69 11.69 -11.95
N LEU A 27 -4.16 10.84 -12.87
CA LEU A 27 -5.54 10.88 -13.34
C LEU A 27 -6.55 10.59 -12.23
N PHE A 28 -6.12 9.92 -11.17
CA PHE A 28 -6.98 9.52 -10.05
C PHE A 28 -6.95 10.52 -8.89
N ALA A 29 -6.18 11.60 -9.00
CA ALA A 29 -5.95 12.55 -7.90
C ALA A 29 -7.24 13.18 -7.35
N ASP A 30 -8.24 13.39 -8.21
CA ASP A 30 -9.50 14.02 -7.84
C ASP A 30 -10.64 13.01 -7.57
N TYR A 31 -10.35 11.71 -7.58
CA TYR A 31 -11.37 10.70 -7.30
C TYR A 31 -11.84 10.80 -5.84
N PRO A 32 -13.16 10.63 -5.59
CA PRO A 32 -13.73 10.80 -4.25
C PRO A 32 -13.49 9.57 -3.37
N ALA A 33 -12.24 9.28 -3.06
CA ALA A 33 -11.85 8.23 -2.12
C ALA A 33 -11.09 8.83 -0.94
N GLN A 34 -11.16 8.17 0.20
CA GLN A 34 -10.41 8.54 1.40
C GLN A 34 -9.05 7.85 1.46
N VAL A 35 -8.94 6.67 0.86
CA VAL A 35 -7.74 5.83 0.89
C VAL A 35 -7.38 5.42 -0.54
N PHE A 36 -6.10 5.52 -0.88
CA PHE A 36 -5.58 5.14 -2.20
C PHE A 36 -4.54 4.03 -2.06
N ASN A 37 -4.64 3.02 -2.92
CA ASN A 37 -3.73 1.88 -2.98
C ASN A 37 -3.25 1.67 -4.42
N TRP A 38 -1.96 1.48 -4.61
CA TRP A 38 -1.35 1.22 -5.93
C TRP A 38 -0.07 0.40 -5.75
N ALA A 39 0.46 -0.12 -6.84
CA ALA A 39 1.71 -0.87 -6.86
C ALA A 39 2.92 0.10 -6.85
N VAL A 40 3.52 0.30 -5.69
CA VAL A 40 4.61 1.27 -5.47
C VAL A 40 5.79 1.03 -6.42
N GLY A 41 6.26 -0.21 -6.54
CA GLY A 41 7.39 -0.55 -7.41
C GLY A 41 7.09 -0.36 -8.88
N PRO A 42 6.09 -1.06 -9.46
CA PRO A 42 5.73 -0.93 -10.87
C PRO A 42 5.38 0.48 -11.30
N GLU A 43 4.66 1.24 -10.49
CA GLU A 43 4.30 2.62 -10.81
C GLU A 43 5.46 3.61 -10.60
N GLY A 44 6.48 3.22 -9.84
CA GLY A 44 7.60 4.09 -9.53
C GLY A 44 7.24 5.30 -8.66
N ILE A 45 6.20 5.16 -7.84
CA ILE A 45 5.69 6.22 -6.96
C ILE A 45 5.68 5.70 -5.53
N THR A 46 6.48 6.31 -4.66
CA THR A 46 6.55 5.96 -3.24
C THR A 46 5.24 6.34 -2.52
N LEU A 47 5.03 5.77 -1.34
CA LEU A 47 3.87 6.14 -0.52
C LEU A 47 3.86 7.64 -0.19
N LYS A 48 5.02 8.21 0.08
CA LYS A 48 5.18 9.65 0.34
C LYS A 48 4.80 10.49 -0.88
N GLU A 49 5.34 10.15 -2.05
CA GLU A 49 5.02 10.85 -3.31
C GLU A 49 3.54 10.72 -3.66
N GLY A 50 2.96 9.55 -3.49
CA GLY A 50 1.54 9.31 -3.73
C GLY A 50 0.65 10.13 -2.80
N ARG A 51 1.03 10.29 -1.54
CA ARG A 51 0.29 11.15 -0.62
C ARG A 51 0.23 12.58 -1.12
N GLU A 52 1.31 13.10 -1.68
CA GLU A 52 1.34 14.44 -2.28
C GLU A 52 0.41 14.52 -3.49
N ILE A 53 0.44 13.51 -4.37
CA ILE A 53 -0.44 13.42 -5.54
C ILE A 53 -1.91 13.40 -5.11
N PHE A 54 -2.24 12.65 -4.07
CA PHE A 54 -3.60 12.52 -3.54
C PHE A 54 -3.96 13.56 -2.48
N LYS A 55 -3.25 14.69 -2.46
CA LYS A 55 -3.60 15.87 -1.66
C LYS A 55 -3.65 15.62 -0.15
N GLY A 56 -2.73 14.80 0.35
CA GLY A 56 -2.62 14.49 1.77
C GLY A 56 -3.57 13.41 2.29
N ARG A 57 -4.34 12.77 1.41
CA ARG A 57 -5.23 11.68 1.82
C ARG A 57 -4.45 10.43 2.21
N THR A 58 -5.12 9.51 2.90
CA THR A 58 -4.52 8.27 3.38
C THR A 58 -4.06 7.38 2.23
N VAL A 59 -2.86 6.83 2.34
CA VAL A 59 -2.31 5.87 1.39
C VAL A 59 -2.18 4.50 2.04
N LEU A 60 -2.41 3.45 1.26
CA LEU A 60 -2.34 2.06 1.69
C LEU A 60 -1.37 1.31 0.76
N GLY A 61 -0.47 0.53 1.35
CA GLY A 61 0.45 -0.29 0.58
C GLY A 61 1.86 -0.29 1.18
N GLY A 62 2.85 -0.51 0.34
CA GLY A 62 4.26 -0.47 0.66
C GLY A 62 4.99 -1.78 0.42
N PHE A 63 4.33 -2.92 0.64
CA PHE A 63 4.94 -4.21 0.37
C PHE A 63 4.52 -4.75 -0.99
N GLU A 64 5.49 -5.17 -1.80
CA GLU A 64 5.21 -5.91 -3.03
C GLU A 64 4.37 -7.15 -2.69
N ASN A 65 3.29 -7.35 -3.44
CA ASN A 65 2.31 -8.39 -3.17
C ASN A 65 2.65 -9.77 -3.74
N GLY A 66 3.61 -9.86 -4.66
CA GLY A 66 3.93 -11.09 -5.38
C GLY A 66 4.83 -12.06 -4.62
N LYS A 67 4.99 -13.27 -5.19
CA LYS A 67 5.83 -14.32 -4.59
C LYS A 67 7.33 -14.03 -4.64
N THR A 68 7.76 -13.01 -5.38
CA THR A 68 9.15 -12.56 -5.42
C THR A 68 9.43 -11.42 -4.44
N GLY A 69 8.39 -10.83 -3.85
CA GLY A 69 8.50 -9.72 -2.94
C GLY A 69 8.99 -10.11 -1.55
N LEU A 70 9.47 -9.13 -0.82
CA LEU A 70 10.05 -9.30 0.52
C LEU A 70 9.05 -9.92 1.51
N LEU A 71 7.78 -9.53 1.42
CA LEU A 71 6.75 -10.04 2.32
C LEU A 71 6.60 -11.56 2.21
N TYR A 72 6.77 -12.12 1.01
CA TYR A 72 6.67 -13.56 0.77
C TYR A 72 7.99 -14.30 1.04
N THR A 73 9.12 -13.72 0.64
CA THR A 73 10.43 -14.41 0.64
C THR A 73 11.36 -14.01 1.78
N GLY A 74 11.16 -12.84 2.39
CA GLY A 74 12.11 -12.26 3.34
C GLY A 74 12.11 -12.94 4.72
N SER A 75 13.17 -12.71 5.47
CA SER A 75 13.26 -13.09 6.87
C SER A 75 12.40 -12.17 7.75
N LYS A 76 12.12 -12.60 8.99
CA LYS A 76 11.43 -11.76 9.97
C LYS A 76 12.12 -10.40 10.14
N ASP A 77 13.44 -10.42 10.32
CA ASP A 77 14.22 -9.19 10.53
C ASP A 77 14.15 -8.25 9.32
N ALA A 78 14.25 -8.80 8.10
CA ALA A 78 14.16 -8.01 6.87
C ALA A 78 12.77 -7.39 6.69
N ILE A 79 11.70 -8.14 6.94
CA ILE A 79 10.32 -7.66 6.86
C ILE A 79 10.08 -6.56 7.90
N GLN A 80 10.55 -6.75 9.12
CA GLN A 80 10.38 -5.76 10.19
C GLN A 80 11.19 -4.48 9.94
N ALA A 81 12.38 -4.61 9.39
CA ALA A 81 13.20 -3.46 8.99
C ALA A 81 12.52 -2.65 7.89
N GLU A 82 11.95 -3.31 6.89
CA GLU A 82 11.21 -2.65 5.81
C GLU A 82 9.95 -1.96 6.33
N ALA A 83 9.20 -2.60 7.21
CA ALA A 83 8.02 -1.99 7.84
C ALA A 83 8.37 -0.67 8.54
N LYS A 84 9.44 -0.67 9.33
CA LYS A 84 9.92 0.54 10.03
C LYS A 84 10.39 1.63 9.06
N LYS A 85 11.09 1.24 8.00
CA LYS A 85 11.55 2.13 6.95
C LYS A 85 10.38 2.83 6.24
N LEU A 86 9.38 2.05 5.83
CA LEU A 86 8.18 2.58 5.16
C LEU A 86 7.44 3.59 6.04
N VAL A 87 7.30 3.29 7.32
CA VAL A 87 6.68 4.22 8.28
C VAL A 87 7.52 5.48 8.49
N ALA A 88 8.85 5.35 8.53
CA ALA A 88 9.74 6.50 8.66
C ALA A 88 9.66 7.43 7.44
N GLU A 89 9.57 6.86 6.24
CA GLU A 89 9.47 7.61 4.98
C GLU A 89 8.10 8.27 4.79
N ALA A 90 7.03 7.53 5.04
CA ALA A 90 5.67 7.98 4.78
C ALA A 90 5.03 8.73 5.96
N GLY A 91 5.56 8.57 7.18
CA GLY A 91 4.97 9.09 8.41
C GLY A 91 3.89 8.18 8.99
N LYS A 92 3.61 8.35 10.26
CA LYS A 92 2.66 7.49 11.00
C LYS A 92 1.19 7.82 10.74
N GLN A 93 0.91 9.06 10.37
CA GLN A 93 -0.47 9.49 10.11
C GLN A 93 -0.79 9.41 8.63
N GLY A 94 -2.00 8.98 8.30
CA GLY A 94 -2.43 8.85 6.91
C GLY A 94 -1.77 7.70 6.16
N LEU A 95 -1.30 6.67 6.89
CA LEU A 95 -0.69 5.48 6.33
C LEU A 95 -1.39 4.23 6.85
N VAL A 96 -1.79 3.36 5.94
CA VAL A 96 -2.16 1.98 6.23
C VAL A 96 -1.10 1.09 5.58
N LEU A 97 -0.24 0.51 6.41
CA LEU A 97 0.81 -0.36 5.89
C LEU A 97 0.22 -1.69 5.45
N GLY A 98 0.46 -2.08 4.23
CA GLY A 98 -0.10 -3.29 3.65
C GLY A 98 0.59 -3.69 2.35
N ALA A 99 -0.05 -4.60 1.64
CA ALA A 99 0.43 -5.02 0.32
C ALA A 99 -0.10 -4.10 -0.78
N ASP A 100 0.67 -4.01 -1.85
CA ASP A 100 0.34 -3.15 -2.99
C ASP A 100 -0.84 -3.69 -3.82
N CYS A 101 -1.10 -4.99 -3.73
CA CYS A 101 -2.21 -5.67 -4.38
C CYS A 101 -2.53 -6.97 -3.64
N THR A 102 -3.26 -7.88 -4.27
CA THR A 102 -3.62 -9.19 -3.70
C THR A 102 -2.38 -10.02 -3.37
N ILE A 103 -2.27 -10.45 -2.14
CA ILE A 103 -1.19 -11.34 -1.69
C ILE A 103 -1.49 -12.80 -2.09
N PRO A 104 -0.44 -13.65 -2.24
CA PRO A 104 -0.65 -15.07 -2.53
C PRO A 104 -1.45 -15.75 -1.42
N SER A 105 -2.38 -16.63 -1.81
CA SER A 105 -3.23 -17.35 -0.86
C SER A 105 -2.45 -18.32 0.05
N ASP A 106 -1.26 -18.72 -0.38
CA ASP A 106 -0.38 -19.62 0.38
C ASP A 106 0.67 -18.88 1.24
N ILE A 107 0.57 -17.57 1.37
CA ILE A 107 1.48 -16.82 2.25
C ILE A 107 1.28 -17.23 3.71
N ALA A 108 2.37 -17.43 4.44
CA ALA A 108 2.29 -17.74 5.85
C ALA A 108 1.79 -16.53 6.65
N VAL A 109 0.76 -16.74 7.48
CA VAL A 109 0.11 -15.68 8.27
C VAL A 109 1.11 -14.97 9.20
N GLU A 110 2.10 -15.70 9.71
CA GLU A 110 3.16 -15.15 10.57
C GLU A 110 3.89 -13.97 9.92
N ARG A 111 4.01 -13.96 8.60
CA ARG A 111 4.69 -12.88 7.87
C ARG A 111 3.94 -11.56 8.00
N ILE A 112 2.62 -11.62 7.99
CA ILE A 112 1.77 -10.44 8.22
C ILE A 112 1.86 -10.01 9.68
N GLN A 113 1.88 -10.97 10.61
CA GLN A 113 2.06 -10.70 12.03
C GLN A 113 3.40 -10.02 12.33
N TRP A 114 4.47 -10.40 11.63
CA TRP A 114 5.78 -9.74 11.79
C TRP A 114 5.75 -8.25 11.44
N VAL A 115 5.00 -7.89 10.42
CA VAL A 115 4.79 -6.47 10.07
C VAL A 115 4.10 -5.74 11.20
N ARG A 116 3.02 -6.32 11.72
CA ARG A 116 2.27 -5.75 12.83
C ARG A 116 3.14 -5.57 14.08
N GLU A 117 3.87 -6.61 14.46
CA GLU A 117 4.77 -6.58 15.61
C GLU A 117 5.80 -5.45 15.51
N ALA A 118 6.33 -5.20 14.31
CA ALA A 118 7.29 -4.13 14.07
C ALA A 118 6.72 -2.73 14.36
N LEU A 119 5.41 -2.56 14.19
CA LEU A 119 4.73 -1.28 14.37
C LEU A 119 4.24 -1.06 15.80
N GLU A 120 4.12 -2.11 16.59
CA GLU A 120 3.70 -2.06 18.00
C GLU A 120 4.83 -1.64 18.95
N ASN A 121 6.07 -1.67 18.48
CA ASN A 121 7.26 -1.35 19.28
C ASN A 121 7.74 0.10 19.10
#